data_e51cdd16972a373a653748c12350259f
#
_entry.id   e51cdd16972a373a653748c12350259f
#
_cell.length_a   1.000
_cell.length_b   1.000
_cell.length_c   1.000
_cell.angle_alpha   90.00
_cell.angle_beta   90.00
_cell.angle_gamma   90.00
#
_symmetry.space_group_name_H-M   'P 1'
#
loop_
_entity.id
_entity.type
_entity.pdbx_description
1 polymer ?
#
loop_
_entity_poly.entity_id
_entity_poly.type
_entity_poly.pdbx_seq_one_letter_code
_entity_poly.pdbx_strand_id
1 'polypeptide(L)'
;MHTLPDGHKFGTKNMTEQEIRELIVELGASLFARGYCVGSAGNISVRLADGYLMTPTNSCLGRLRADRLSKLDKGWNHIGGDRPSKEVFMHGAVLGARPQAGAVVHLHSTYATAISCLSSPADTMPITPLTPYFVMRIGKHLPTIPYYRPGDPAMEREIHDAAQNASAMLLANHGPVVSGNSLVDAVYAAEELEESARLSIMLQGLPARKLTDEQIEDLLHTFK
;
A
#
# COMPACT_ATOMS: atom_id res chain seq x y z
N MET A 1 -5.01 33.80 -13.94
CA MET A 1 -6.12 32.88 -13.63
C MET A 1 -5.96 31.68 -14.55
N HIS A 2 -5.15 30.68 -14.15
CA HIS A 2 -4.95 29.44 -14.91
C HIS A 2 -5.93 28.41 -14.37
N THR A 3 -6.92 28.08 -15.17
CA THR A 3 -7.82 26.95 -14.93
C THR A 3 -7.03 25.66 -15.13
N LEU A 4 -6.92 24.87 -14.08
CA LEU A 4 -6.47 23.49 -14.15
C LEU A 4 -7.52 22.68 -14.94
N PRO A 5 -7.13 21.78 -15.83
CA PRO A 5 -8.08 20.96 -16.58
C PRO A 5 -8.77 19.97 -15.63
N ASP A 6 -10.01 19.73 -15.97
CA ASP A 6 -11.07 18.98 -15.30
C ASP A 6 -10.61 17.74 -14.51
N GLY A 7 -11.28 17.56 -13.33
CA GLY A 7 -11.10 16.48 -12.39
C GLY A 7 -11.18 15.09 -13.03
N HIS A 8 -10.07 14.59 -13.51
CA HIS A 8 -9.92 13.20 -13.90
C HIS A 8 -9.95 12.36 -12.61
N LYS A 9 -11.06 11.67 -12.40
CA LYS A 9 -11.09 10.51 -11.50
C LYS A 9 -10.11 9.50 -12.11
N PHE A 10 -8.90 9.40 -11.58
CA PHE A 10 -7.89 8.41 -11.96
C PHE A 10 -8.33 7.01 -11.51
N GLY A 11 -9.45 6.53 -12.04
CA GLY A 11 -9.88 5.15 -11.87
C GLY A 11 -9.24 4.31 -12.98
N THR A 12 -8.50 3.27 -12.63
CA THR A 12 -7.93 2.29 -13.58
C THR A 12 -9.00 1.56 -14.42
N LYS A 13 -10.28 1.76 -14.14
CA LYS A 13 -11.41 1.08 -14.81
C LYS A 13 -11.51 1.30 -16.33
N ASN A 14 -10.93 2.37 -16.87
CA ASN A 14 -10.96 2.69 -18.30
C ASN A 14 -9.58 2.65 -18.97
N MET A 15 -8.53 2.22 -18.26
CA MET A 15 -7.18 2.12 -18.79
C MET A 15 -6.96 0.76 -19.46
N THR A 16 -6.24 0.75 -20.56
CA THR A 16 -5.73 -0.47 -21.19
C THR A 16 -4.65 -1.10 -20.30
N GLU A 17 -4.38 -2.40 -20.49
CA GLU A 17 -3.29 -3.07 -19.78
C GLU A 17 -1.95 -2.35 -19.99
N GLN A 18 -1.68 -1.87 -21.21
CA GLN A 18 -0.44 -1.16 -21.52
C GLN A 18 -0.31 0.15 -20.73
N GLU A 19 -1.35 0.94 -20.63
CA GLU A 19 -1.37 2.17 -19.82
C GLU A 19 -1.16 1.87 -18.32
N ILE A 20 -1.74 0.76 -17.83
CA ILE A 20 -1.53 0.33 -16.43
C ILE A 20 -0.07 -0.09 -16.21
N ARG A 21 0.55 -0.81 -17.16
CA ARG A 21 1.97 -1.18 -17.10
C ARG A 21 2.87 0.07 -17.03
N GLU A 22 2.61 1.05 -17.86
CA GLU A 22 3.34 2.32 -17.88
C GLU A 22 3.15 3.10 -16.57
N LEU A 23 1.94 3.14 -16.04
CA LEU A 23 1.64 3.79 -14.76
C LEU A 23 2.34 3.10 -13.57
N ILE A 24 2.44 1.75 -13.56
CA ILE A 24 3.22 1.02 -12.54
C ILE A 24 4.70 1.44 -12.62
N VAL A 25 5.27 1.55 -13.81
CA VAL A 25 6.67 1.97 -14.02
C VAL A 25 6.88 3.41 -13.53
N GLU A 26 6.01 4.33 -13.93
CA GLU A 26 6.07 5.74 -13.55
C GLU A 26 5.99 5.93 -12.03
N LEU A 27 4.96 5.37 -11.39
CA LEU A 27 4.75 5.50 -9.95
C LEU A 27 5.83 4.77 -9.15
N GLY A 28 6.28 3.60 -9.61
CA GLY A 28 7.40 2.87 -9.02
C GLY A 28 8.70 3.70 -9.04
N ALA A 29 9.00 4.33 -10.18
CA ALA A 29 10.15 5.22 -10.32
C ALA A 29 10.04 6.46 -9.40
N SER A 30 8.85 7.05 -9.29
CA SER A 30 8.58 8.16 -8.37
C SER A 30 8.79 7.79 -6.92
N LEU A 31 8.26 6.65 -6.46
CA LEU A 31 8.44 6.14 -5.10
C LEU A 31 9.93 5.89 -4.80
N PHE A 32 10.64 5.25 -5.72
CA PHE A 32 12.08 4.98 -5.55
C PHE A 32 12.90 6.28 -5.49
N ALA A 33 12.67 7.23 -6.40
CA ALA A 33 13.40 8.50 -6.46
C ALA A 33 13.21 9.35 -5.19
N ARG A 34 12.05 9.21 -4.53
CA ARG A 34 11.73 9.91 -3.27
C ARG A 34 12.11 9.12 -2.01
N GLY A 35 12.75 7.95 -2.15
CA GLY A 35 13.28 7.18 -1.03
C GLY A 35 12.26 6.35 -0.26
N TYR A 36 11.10 6.05 -0.84
CA TYR A 36 10.10 5.16 -0.22
C TYR A 36 10.48 3.68 -0.26
N CYS A 37 11.50 3.32 -1.03
CA CYS A 37 12.09 1.99 -1.05
C CYS A 37 13.55 2.05 -1.48
N VAL A 38 14.32 1.01 -1.17
CA VAL A 38 15.74 0.89 -1.50
C VAL A 38 16.03 -0.44 -2.20
N GLY A 39 17.02 -0.46 -3.08
CA GLY A 39 17.48 -1.68 -3.76
C GLY A 39 16.34 -2.37 -4.53
N SER A 40 16.04 -3.61 -4.19
CA SER A 40 14.94 -4.41 -4.74
C SER A 40 13.78 -4.62 -3.75
N ALA A 41 13.70 -3.77 -2.73
CA ALA A 41 12.63 -3.80 -1.75
C ALA A 41 11.34 -3.21 -2.32
N GLY A 42 10.21 -3.74 -1.83
CA GLY A 42 8.88 -3.29 -2.24
C GLY A 42 8.39 -3.94 -3.53
N ASN A 43 7.08 -3.97 -3.67
CA ASN A 43 6.40 -4.50 -4.85
C ASN A 43 4.99 -3.93 -4.96
N ILE A 44 4.45 -3.97 -6.19
CA ILE A 44 3.17 -3.40 -6.56
C ILE A 44 2.39 -4.45 -7.34
N SER A 45 1.09 -4.58 -7.07
CA SER A 45 0.16 -5.32 -7.92
C SER A 45 -1.08 -4.51 -8.27
N VAL A 46 -1.64 -4.76 -9.44
CA VAL A 46 -2.85 -4.11 -9.96
C VAL A 46 -3.79 -5.17 -10.49
N ARG A 47 -5.08 -5.07 -10.12
CA ARG A 47 -6.15 -5.93 -10.60
C ARG A 47 -6.54 -5.53 -12.03
N LEU A 48 -6.64 -6.50 -12.91
CA LEU A 48 -7.18 -6.37 -14.26
C LEU A 48 -8.54 -7.09 -14.38
N ALA A 49 -9.21 -6.92 -15.50
CA ALA A 49 -10.45 -7.63 -15.79
C ALA A 49 -10.24 -9.16 -15.92
N ASP A 50 -9.08 -9.57 -16.40
CA ASP A 50 -8.71 -10.95 -16.71
C ASP A 50 -7.65 -11.56 -15.76
N GLY A 51 -7.19 -10.82 -14.76
CA GLY A 51 -6.15 -11.26 -13.81
C GLY A 51 -5.47 -10.13 -13.09
N TYR A 52 -4.14 -10.16 -13.02
CA TYR A 52 -3.35 -9.18 -12.28
C TYR A 52 -2.04 -8.86 -13.00
N LEU A 53 -1.55 -7.63 -12.82
CA LEU A 53 -0.15 -7.27 -13.06
C LEU A 53 0.59 -7.17 -11.73
N MET A 54 1.86 -7.55 -11.73
CA MET A 54 2.71 -7.45 -10.56
C MET A 54 4.15 -7.13 -10.94
N THR A 55 4.86 -6.42 -10.07
CA THR A 55 6.29 -6.21 -10.22
C THR A 55 7.07 -7.52 -10.06
N PRO A 56 8.10 -7.77 -10.88
CA PRO A 56 8.87 -9.00 -10.84
C PRO A 56 9.69 -9.16 -9.54
N THR A 57 10.01 -10.39 -9.19
CA THR A 57 10.91 -10.68 -8.07
C THR A 57 12.30 -10.07 -8.29
N ASN A 58 12.94 -9.58 -7.22
CA ASN A 58 14.25 -8.94 -7.23
C ASN A 58 14.36 -7.74 -8.21
N SER A 59 13.24 -7.11 -8.56
CA SER A 59 13.25 -5.89 -9.37
C SER A 59 13.35 -4.64 -8.48
N CYS A 60 14.03 -3.62 -8.98
CA CYS A 60 14.06 -2.31 -8.36
C CYS A 60 12.89 -1.47 -8.90
N LEU A 61 12.06 -0.90 -8.02
CA LEU A 61 10.91 -0.08 -8.43
C LEU A 61 11.33 1.11 -9.32
N GLY A 62 12.53 1.65 -9.11
CA GLY A 62 13.08 2.74 -9.92
C GLY A 62 13.60 2.33 -11.30
N ARG A 63 13.58 1.04 -11.65
CA ARG A 63 14.13 0.49 -12.91
C ARG A 63 13.20 -0.54 -13.57
N LEU A 64 11.92 -0.46 -13.29
CA LEU A 64 10.93 -1.33 -13.89
C LEU A 64 10.83 -1.11 -15.40
N ARG A 65 10.42 -2.14 -16.12
CA ARG A 65 10.13 -2.11 -17.54
C ARG A 65 8.72 -2.67 -17.77
N ALA A 66 7.90 -1.95 -18.51
CA ALA A 66 6.50 -2.29 -18.74
C ALA A 66 6.33 -3.68 -19.37
N ASP A 67 7.20 -4.04 -20.34
CA ASP A 67 7.21 -5.32 -21.03
C ASP A 67 7.63 -6.51 -20.16
N ARG A 68 8.26 -6.23 -19.00
CA ARG A 68 8.76 -7.26 -18.07
C ARG A 68 7.90 -7.46 -16.83
N LEU A 69 6.88 -6.61 -16.62
CA LEU A 69 5.95 -6.82 -15.51
C LEU A 69 5.26 -8.17 -15.61
N SER A 70 5.17 -8.87 -14.49
CA SER A 70 4.53 -10.18 -14.39
C SER A 70 3.04 -10.08 -14.67
N LYS A 71 2.51 -10.91 -15.55
CA LYS A 71 1.08 -11.12 -15.78
C LYS A 71 0.65 -12.40 -15.06
N LEU A 72 -0.44 -12.30 -14.31
CA LEU A 72 -1.02 -13.41 -13.57
C LEU A 72 -2.49 -13.57 -13.97
N ASP A 73 -2.98 -14.80 -14.03
CA ASP A 73 -4.39 -15.06 -14.24
C ASP A 73 -5.23 -14.80 -12.97
N LYS A 74 -6.55 -15.03 -13.03
CA LYS A 74 -7.44 -14.86 -11.87
C LYS A 74 -7.14 -15.79 -10.70
N GLY A 75 -6.45 -16.90 -10.96
CA GLY A 75 -5.99 -17.85 -9.95
C GLY A 75 -4.58 -17.55 -9.43
N TRP A 76 -4.02 -16.37 -9.77
CA TRP A 76 -2.64 -15.97 -9.42
C TRP A 76 -1.55 -16.85 -10.05
N ASN A 77 -1.86 -17.63 -11.10
CA ASN A 77 -0.86 -18.37 -11.86
C ASN A 77 -0.11 -17.41 -12.79
N HIS A 78 1.20 -17.56 -12.85
CA HIS A 78 2.05 -16.76 -13.74
C HIS A 78 1.85 -17.18 -15.20
N ILE A 79 1.44 -16.23 -16.05
CA ILE A 79 1.11 -16.48 -17.46
C ILE A 79 1.92 -15.61 -18.45
N GLY A 80 2.71 -14.65 -17.97
CA GLY A 80 3.54 -13.81 -18.85
C GLY A 80 4.43 -12.82 -18.11
N GLY A 81 5.38 -12.22 -18.80
CA GLY A 81 6.41 -11.37 -18.22
C GLY A 81 7.44 -12.14 -17.40
N ASP A 82 8.20 -11.42 -16.57
CA ASP A 82 9.17 -12.03 -15.66
C ASP A 82 8.46 -12.68 -14.46
N ARG A 83 9.19 -13.53 -13.73
CA ARG A 83 8.67 -14.22 -12.53
C ARG A 83 8.19 -13.20 -11.49
N PRO A 84 6.97 -13.34 -10.94
CA PRO A 84 6.41 -12.41 -9.95
C PRO A 84 7.19 -12.41 -8.64
N SER A 85 6.97 -11.37 -7.84
CA SER A 85 7.48 -11.29 -6.47
C SER A 85 7.14 -12.55 -5.66
N LYS A 86 8.05 -12.93 -4.75
CA LYS A 86 7.82 -14.03 -3.81
C LYS A 86 6.64 -13.78 -2.86
N GLU A 87 6.21 -12.52 -2.75
CA GLU A 87 5.12 -12.08 -1.89
C GLU A 87 3.76 -12.02 -2.61
N VAL A 88 3.66 -12.68 -3.76
CA VAL A 88 2.41 -12.75 -4.56
C VAL A 88 1.20 -13.19 -3.73
N PHE A 89 1.36 -14.12 -2.79
CA PHE A 89 0.30 -14.60 -1.90
C PHE A 89 -0.23 -13.49 -0.98
N MET A 90 0.64 -12.61 -0.48
CA MET A 90 0.26 -11.44 0.33
C MET A 90 -0.67 -10.50 -0.45
N HIS A 91 -0.32 -10.17 -1.70
CA HIS A 91 -1.16 -9.37 -2.57
C HIS A 91 -2.49 -10.06 -2.88
N GLY A 92 -2.44 -11.38 -3.10
CA GLY A 92 -3.63 -12.22 -3.29
C GLY A 92 -4.56 -12.19 -2.10
N ALA A 93 -4.03 -12.32 -0.88
CA ALA A 93 -4.79 -12.25 0.36
C ALA A 93 -5.51 -10.89 0.52
N VAL A 94 -4.80 -9.78 0.31
CA VAL A 94 -5.38 -8.43 0.39
C VAL A 94 -6.45 -8.22 -0.67
N LEU A 95 -6.17 -8.52 -1.93
CA LEU A 95 -7.14 -8.32 -3.02
C LEU A 95 -8.32 -9.30 -2.94
N GLY A 96 -8.12 -10.48 -2.37
CA GLY A 96 -9.20 -11.45 -2.11
C GLY A 96 -10.16 -10.95 -1.02
N ALA A 97 -9.64 -10.41 0.07
CA ALA A 97 -10.41 -9.85 1.18
C ALA A 97 -11.12 -8.53 0.81
N ARG A 98 -10.60 -7.78 -0.17
CA ARG A 98 -11.09 -6.46 -0.59
C ARG A 98 -11.45 -6.43 -2.08
N PRO A 99 -12.66 -6.90 -2.46
CA PRO A 99 -13.09 -6.92 -3.87
C PRO A 99 -13.10 -5.56 -4.56
N GLN A 100 -13.31 -4.47 -3.79
CA GLN A 100 -13.28 -3.09 -4.27
C GLN A 100 -11.86 -2.57 -4.53
N ALA A 101 -10.82 -3.20 -3.94
CA ALA A 101 -9.45 -2.77 -4.15
C ALA A 101 -8.95 -3.11 -5.56
N GLY A 102 -8.41 -2.10 -6.24
CA GLY A 102 -7.80 -2.23 -7.57
C GLY A 102 -6.30 -2.45 -7.54
N ALA A 103 -5.62 -2.11 -6.45
CA ALA A 103 -4.18 -2.26 -6.34
C ALA A 103 -3.70 -2.47 -4.90
N VAL A 104 -2.50 -3.04 -4.78
CA VAL A 104 -1.75 -3.17 -3.52
C VAL A 104 -0.32 -2.68 -3.73
N VAL A 105 0.15 -1.87 -2.79
CA VAL A 105 1.51 -1.36 -2.72
C VAL A 105 2.14 -1.84 -1.41
N HIS A 106 3.23 -2.58 -1.51
CA HIS A 106 4.07 -2.94 -0.38
C HIS A 106 5.41 -2.24 -0.51
N LEU A 107 5.85 -1.57 0.55
CA LEU A 107 7.10 -0.81 0.59
C LEU A 107 7.92 -1.17 1.84
N HIS A 108 9.20 -0.80 1.80
CA HIS A 108 10.07 -0.79 2.97
C HIS A 108 10.46 0.66 3.29
N SER A 109 9.48 1.53 3.34
CA SER A 109 9.66 2.95 3.61
C SER A 109 10.13 3.16 5.05
N THR A 110 11.05 4.08 5.25
CA THR A 110 11.90 4.15 6.44
C THR A 110 11.13 4.29 7.74
N TYR A 111 10.19 5.23 7.81
CA TYR A 111 9.51 5.55 9.06
C TYR A 111 8.41 4.52 9.40
N ALA A 112 7.64 4.07 8.41
CA ALA A 112 6.66 3.01 8.63
C ALA A 112 7.35 1.68 9.02
N THR A 113 8.49 1.36 8.39
CA THR A 113 9.30 0.21 8.80
C THR A 113 9.85 0.39 10.21
N ALA A 114 10.35 1.58 10.58
CA ALA A 114 10.83 1.84 11.94
C ALA A 114 9.71 1.63 12.98
N ILE A 115 8.49 2.11 12.70
CA ILE A 115 7.33 1.87 13.57
C ILE A 115 7.01 0.37 13.65
N SER A 116 7.09 -0.36 12.53
CA SER A 116 6.84 -1.81 12.53
C SER A 116 7.85 -2.62 13.37
N CYS A 117 9.01 -2.03 13.70
CA CYS A 117 10.01 -2.60 14.58
C CYS A 117 9.79 -2.27 16.08
N LEU A 118 8.85 -1.38 16.40
CA LEU A 118 8.56 -1.03 17.79
C LEU A 118 7.65 -2.08 18.42
N SER A 119 7.92 -2.42 19.70
CA SER A 119 7.01 -3.22 20.50
C SER A 119 5.80 -2.36 20.85
N SER A 120 4.64 -2.73 20.37
CA SER A 120 3.36 -2.11 20.75
C SER A 120 2.52 -3.13 21.52
N PRO A 121 1.76 -2.73 22.58
CA PRO A 121 0.76 -3.61 23.15
C PRO A 121 -0.21 -4.11 22.09
N ALA A 122 -0.68 -5.35 22.23
CA ALA A 122 -1.77 -5.86 21.39
C ALA A 122 -2.94 -4.87 21.42
N ASP A 123 -3.61 -4.71 20.30
CA ASP A 123 -4.77 -3.81 20.12
C ASP A 123 -4.49 -2.29 20.17
N THR A 124 -3.22 -1.88 20.21
CA THR A 124 -2.88 -0.47 20.05
C THR A 124 -2.58 -0.13 18.60
N MET A 125 -3.14 0.98 18.14
CA MET A 125 -2.84 1.51 16.81
C MET A 125 -1.39 2.03 16.79
N PRO A 126 -0.51 1.52 15.91
CA PRO A 126 0.91 1.84 15.94
C PRO A 126 1.19 3.31 15.56
N ILE A 127 0.28 3.94 14.84
CA ILE A 127 0.35 5.35 14.45
C ILE A 127 -0.92 6.06 14.93
N THR A 128 -0.77 7.06 15.79
CA THR A 128 -1.90 7.89 16.23
C THR A 128 -2.33 8.84 15.10
N PRO A 129 -3.63 8.99 14.82
CA PRO A 129 -4.12 9.98 13.86
C PRO A 129 -3.78 11.41 14.30
N LEU A 130 -2.84 12.03 13.60
CA LEU A 130 -2.41 13.41 13.82
C LEU A 130 -2.95 14.35 12.75
N THR A 131 -3.23 13.83 11.55
CA THR A 131 -3.67 14.60 10.39
C THR A 131 -4.99 14.09 9.83
N PRO A 132 -5.82 14.97 9.24
CA PRO A 132 -7.04 14.54 8.56
C PRO A 132 -6.77 13.55 7.42
N TYR A 133 -5.68 13.76 6.68
CA TYR A 133 -5.35 12.93 5.53
C TYR A 133 -5.01 11.48 5.90
N PHE A 134 -4.39 11.26 7.06
CA PHE A 134 -4.21 9.91 7.58
C PHE A 134 -5.56 9.19 7.74
N VAL A 135 -6.53 9.85 8.38
CA VAL A 135 -7.87 9.28 8.58
C VAL A 135 -8.58 9.03 7.25
N MET A 136 -8.51 9.98 6.31
CA MET A 136 -9.18 9.88 5.02
C MET A 136 -8.60 8.78 4.12
N ARG A 137 -7.30 8.52 4.18
CA ARG A 137 -6.63 7.56 3.30
C ARG A 137 -6.39 6.20 3.93
N ILE A 138 -6.10 6.16 5.22
CA ILE A 138 -5.78 4.93 5.96
C ILE A 138 -6.98 4.46 6.78
N GLY A 139 -7.72 5.40 7.35
CA GLY A 139 -8.83 5.09 8.24
C GLY A 139 -8.42 5.08 9.71
N LYS A 140 -9.25 4.45 10.54
CA LYS A 140 -9.04 4.32 11.98
C LYS A 140 -8.47 2.98 12.43
N HIS A 141 -8.13 2.12 11.49
CA HIS A 141 -7.56 0.79 11.76
C HIS A 141 -6.26 0.62 10.97
N LEU A 142 -5.19 0.40 11.69
CA LEU A 142 -3.88 0.06 11.13
C LEU A 142 -3.32 -1.11 11.96
N PRO A 143 -3.70 -2.36 11.65
CA PRO A 143 -3.20 -3.53 12.37
C PRO A 143 -1.73 -3.77 12.08
N THR A 144 -1.03 -4.41 13.04
CA THR A 144 0.31 -4.95 12.85
C THR A 144 0.21 -6.48 12.78
N ILE A 145 0.64 -7.05 11.66
CA ILE A 145 0.73 -8.49 11.45
C ILE A 145 2.00 -8.98 12.15
N PRO A 146 1.96 -10.09 12.92
CA PRO A 146 3.15 -10.67 13.55
C PRO A 146 4.27 -10.94 12.55
N TYR A 147 5.50 -11.08 13.07
CA TYR A 147 6.66 -11.36 12.22
C TYR A 147 6.56 -12.73 11.53
N TYR A 148 6.74 -12.71 10.24
CA TYR A 148 6.99 -13.87 9.39
C TYR A 148 8.23 -13.61 8.54
N ARG A 149 8.96 -14.65 8.18
CA ARG A 149 10.03 -14.48 7.21
C ARG A 149 9.47 -14.03 5.85
N PRO A 150 10.16 -13.18 5.09
CA PRO A 150 9.71 -12.75 3.76
C PRO A 150 9.43 -13.95 2.83
N GLY A 151 8.24 -13.95 2.23
CA GLY A 151 7.80 -15.04 1.36
C GLY A 151 7.21 -16.26 2.10
N ASP A 152 6.93 -16.17 3.38
CA ASP A 152 6.26 -17.25 4.12
C ASP A 152 4.74 -17.21 3.91
N PRO A 153 4.14 -18.23 3.28
CA PRO A 153 2.70 -18.23 3.02
C PRO A 153 1.87 -18.38 4.30
N ALA A 154 2.47 -18.72 5.45
CA ALA A 154 1.74 -18.84 6.71
C ALA A 154 1.09 -17.53 7.15
N MET A 155 1.61 -16.36 6.69
CA MET A 155 1.01 -15.06 7.00
C MET A 155 -0.28 -14.76 6.19
N GLU A 156 -0.60 -15.54 5.15
CA GLU A 156 -1.70 -15.26 4.22
C GLU A 156 -3.04 -15.09 4.94
N ARG A 157 -3.35 -15.99 5.88
CA ARG A 157 -4.60 -15.94 6.63
C ARG A 157 -4.73 -14.67 7.47
N GLU A 158 -3.69 -14.30 8.21
CA GLU A 158 -3.72 -13.10 9.06
C GLU A 158 -3.83 -11.82 8.24
N ILE A 159 -3.14 -11.76 7.10
CA ILE A 159 -3.25 -10.64 6.16
C ILE A 159 -4.67 -10.56 5.59
N HIS A 160 -5.26 -11.69 5.18
CA HIS A 160 -6.63 -11.73 4.66
C HIS A 160 -7.62 -11.23 5.72
N ASP A 161 -7.54 -11.74 6.96
CA ASP A 161 -8.45 -11.38 8.03
C ASP A 161 -8.31 -9.90 8.41
N ALA A 162 -7.10 -9.37 8.50
CA ALA A 162 -6.84 -7.95 8.73
C ALA A 162 -7.38 -7.06 7.60
N ALA A 163 -7.19 -7.48 6.33
CA ALA A 163 -7.60 -6.73 5.17
C ALA A 163 -9.12 -6.60 5.01
N GLN A 164 -9.92 -7.44 5.66
CA GLN A 164 -11.39 -7.29 5.68
C GLN A 164 -11.82 -5.94 6.28
N ASN A 165 -11.08 -5.44 7.28
CA ASN A 165 -11.45 -4.24 8.04
C ASN A 165 -10.45 -3.08 7.89
N ALA A 166 -9.28 -3.31 7.28
CA ALA A 166 -8.24 -2.30 7.11
C ALA A 166 -7.74 -2.23 5.66
N SER A 167 -7.54 -1.00 5.16
CA SER A 167 -6.94 -0.77 3.83
C SER A 167 -5.41 -0.80 3.87
N ALA A 168 -4.84 -0.65 5.05
CA ALA A 168 -3.40 -0.67 5.30
C ALA A 168 -3.09 -1.50 6.54
N MET A 169 -1.88 -2.06 6.58
CA MET A 169 -1.34 -2.80 7.72
C MET A 169 0.17 -2.67 7.76
N LEU A 170 0.77 -2.87 8.92
CA LEU A 170 2.21 -3.03 9.08
C LEU A 170 2.54 -4.52 9.25
N LEU A 171 3.59 -4.96 8.59
CA LEU A 171 4.21 -6.27 8.86
C LEU A 171 5.32 -6.05 9.88
N ALA A 172 5.29 -6.72 11.02
CA ALA A 172 6.29 -6.56 12.08
C ALA A 172 7.72 -6.77 11.54
N ASN A 173 8.62 -5.83 11.84
CA ASN A 173 10.02 -5.81 11.38
C ASN A 173 10.21 -5.85 9.86
N HIS A 174 9.20 -5.37 9.08
CA HIS A 174 9.26 -5.51 7.63
C HIS A 174 8.84 -4.22 6.90
N GLY A 175 7.60 -3.77 7.07
CA GLY A 175 7.12 -2.57 6.42
C GLY A 175 5.61 -2.55 6.16
N PRO A 176 5.10 -1.51 5.48
CA PRO A 176 3.69 -1.33 5.22
C PRO A 176 3.19 -2.12 4.00
N VAL A 177 1.93 -2.55 4.08
CA VAL A 177 1.12 -3.04 2.96
C VAL A 177 -0.13 -2.19 2.87
N VAL A 178 -0.40 -1.61 1.71
CA VAL A 178 -1.50 -0.66 1.51
C VAL A 178 -2.29 -1.03 0.27
N SER A 179 -3.61 -1.02 0.36
CA SER A 179 -4.52 -1.22 -0.77
C SER A 179 -5.30 0.05 -1.09
N GLY A 180 -5.65 0.24 -2.35
CA GLY A 180 -6.49 1.33 -2.82
C GLY A 180 -7.46 0.90 -3.91
N ASN A 181 -8.49 1.72 -4.16
CA ASN A 181 -9.46 1.46 -5.22
C ASN A 181 -8.83 1.54 -6.62
N SER A 182 -7.75 2.29 -6.74
CA SER A 182 -6.89 2.38 -7.93
C SER A 182 -5.41 2.30 -7.52
N LEU A 183 -4.51 2.16 -8.49
CA LEU A 183 -3.07 2.22 -8.24
C LEU A 183 -2.65 3.56 -7.65
N VAL A 184 -3.19 4.66 -8.14
CA VAL A 184 -2.90 6.00 -7.64
C VAL A 184 -3.36 6.16 -6.18
N ASP A 185 -4.57 5.66 -5.84
CA ASP A 185 -5.07 5.70 -4.46
C ASP A 185 -4.18 4.89 -3.52
N ALA A 186 -3.74 3.69 -3.94
CA ALA A 186 -2.85 2.85 -3.13
C ALA A 186 -1.47 3.52 -2.91
N VAL A 187 -0.91 4.16 -3.94
CA VAL A 187 0.36 4.90 -3.84
C VAL A 187 0.20 6.11 -2.90
N TYR A 188 -0.83 6.93 -3.08
CA TYR A 188 -1.06 8.10 -2.23
C TYR A 188 -1.33 7.72 -0.77
N ALA A 189 -2.01 6.59 -0.53
CA ALA A 189 -2.20 6.08 0.81
C ALA A 189 -0.89 5.55 1.43
N ALA A 190 -0.03 4.90 0.64
CA ALA A 190 1.29 4.48 1.10
C ALA A 190 2.21 5.68 1.44
N GLU A 191 2.15 6.75 0.65
CA GLU A 191 2.86 8.01 0.92
C GLU A 191 2.36 8.69 2.20
N GLU A 192 1.05 8.78 2.38
CA GLU A 192 0.45 9.35 3.59
C GLU A 192 0.80 8.53 4.83
N LEU A 193 0.80 7.19 4.72
CA LEU A 193 1.20 6.32 5.82
C LEU A 193 2.65 6.57 6.24
N GLU A 194 3.57 6.70 5.30
CA GLU A 194 4.97 7.00 5.59
C GLU A 194 5.14 8.38 6.22
N GLU A 195 4.46 9.41 5.70
CA GLU A 195 4.52 10.76 6.26
C GLU A 195 3.94 10.80 7.69
N SER A 196 2.83 10.11 7.92
CA SER A 196 2.24 10.01 9.27
C SER A 196 3.13 9.23 10.24
N ALA A 197 3.82 8.19 9.75
CA ALA A 197 4.84 7.47 10.51
C ALA A 197 6.01 8.40 10.89
N ARG A 198 6.47 9.22 9.94
CA ARG A 198 7.51 10.21 10.17
C ARG A 198 7.11 11.22 11.24
N LEU A 199 5.91 11.80 11.14
CA LEU A 199 5.38 12.73 12.14
C LEU A 199 5.28 12.07 13.51
N SER A 200 4.82 10.83 13.59
CA SER A 200 4.71 10.09 14.85
C SER A 200 6.06 9.91 15.55
N ILE A 201 7.12 9.59 14.79
CA ILE A 201 8.48 9.46 15.33
C ILE A 201 9.03 10.83 15.73
N MET A 202 8.85 11.87 14.92
CA MET A 202 9.35 13.22 15.22
C MET A 202 8.69 13.83 16.45
N LEU A 203 7.43 13.50 16.73
CA LEU A 203 6.66 14.01 17.86
C LEU A 203 6.68 13.09 19.08
N GLN A 204 7.43 11.98 19.03
CA GLN A 204 7.50 11.06 20.15
C GLN A 204 8.02 11.75 21.41
N GLY A 205 7.28 11.61 22.51
CA GLY A 205 7.62 12.25 23.79
C GLY A 205 7.28 13.75 23.86
N LEU A 206 6.77 14.35 22.80
CA LEU A 206 6.30 15.74 22.80
C LEU A 206 4.78 15.83 23.02
N PRO A 207 4.27 16.96 23.59
CA PRO A 207 2.84 17.16 23.77
C PRO A 207 2.14 17.48 22.45
N ALA A 208 1.98 16.47 21.57
CA ALA A 208 1.35 16.62 20.28
C ALA A 208 -0.18 16.76 20.42
N ARG A 209 -0.77 17.66 19.62
CA ARG A 209 -2.23 17.76 19.48
C ARG A 209 -2.72 16.64 18.57
N LYS A 210 -3.58 15.77 19.09
CA LYS A 210 -4.21 14.67 18.34
C LYS A 210 -5.58 15.10 17.84
N LEU A 211 -6.09 14.44 16.82
CA LEU A 211 -7.51 14.54 16.46
C LEU A 211 -8.36 13.89 17.55
N THR A 212 -9.52 14.48 17.85
CA THR A 212 -10.51 13.86 18.75
C THR A 212 -11.30 12.77 18.02
N ASP A 213 -11.95 11.88 18.78
CA ASP A 213 -12.79 10.83 18.19
C ASP A 213 -13.92 11.43 17.35
N GLU A 214 -14.53 12.55 17.78
CA GLU A 214 -15.56 13.24 17.01
C GLU A 214 -15.02 13.77 15.67
N GLN A 215 -13.80 14.32 15.65
CA GLN A 215 -13.15 14.79 14.42
C GLN A 215 -12.84 13.62 13.48
N ILE A 216 -12.41 12.49 14.02
CA ILE A 216 -12.14 11.27 13.23
C ILE A 216 -13.44 10.74 12.62
N GLU A 217 -14.52 10.63 13.39
CA GLU A 217 -15.80 10.14 12.88
C GLU A 217 -16.42 11.10 11.85
N ASP A 218 -16.30 12.42 12.03
CA ASP A 218 -16.73 13.42 11.05
C ASP A 218 -16.00 13.25 9.70
N LEU A 219 -14.69 13.07 9.73
CA LEU A 219 -13.87 12.80 8.52
C LEU A 219 -14.31 11.51 7.82
N LEU A 220 -14.50 10.44 8.57
CA LEU A 220 -14.92 9.15 8.03
C LEU A 220 -16.34 9.21 7.45
N HIS A 221 -17.21 10.04 7.98
CA HIS A 221 -18.57 10.23 7.46
C HIS A 221 -18.57 11.09 6.18
N THR A 222 -17.75 12.16 6.16
CA THR A 222 -17.76 13.16 5.08
C THR A 222 -17.06 12.67 3.81
N PHE A 223 -16.00 11.85 3.95
CA PHE A 223 -15.10 11.46 2.85
C PHE A 223 -15.17 9.96 2.50
N LYS A 224 -16.24 9.27 2.86
CA LYS A 224 -16.49 7.88 2.44
C LYS A 224 -16.95 7.77 1.00
#